data_1f49a008680050c497ddc8df74d88ca7
#
_entry.id   1f49a008680050c497ddc8df74d88ca7
#
_cell.length_a   1.000
_cell.length_b   1.000
_cell.length_c   1.000
_cell.angle_alpha   90.00
_cell.angle_beta   90.00
_cell.angle_gamma   90.00
#
_symmetry.space_group_name_H-M   'P 1'
#
loop_
_entity.id
_entity.type
_entity.pdbx_description
1 polymer ?
#
loop_
_entity_poly.entity_id
_entity_poly.type
_entity_poly.pdbx_seq_one_letter_code
_entity_poly.pdbx_strand_id
1 'polypeptide(L)'
;MSFISAAPKAFGRFWSAEACFRFQSGGLPPHSKFATSWLGAGKLPRYCRRFFDSKCSIWMFVLLLFTANASAQTNQSRSLVLVIGAAGEAEYGEQFSKCAGLWKEAAAKGGLQVTVIGEDKDKPDEDLRRLLEVVTNEVAKPAGELWLVFIGHGTYDGRSAKFNLRGPDITATNLAAALKPCRRPLVVVQCASASGPFLSALSAPGRVIITATRSGYELNATRFGNYLARAIADPAADLDKDGQTSLLEAFLAASREVQQFYKEQGRMLTEHALLDDNGDGLGTPPEWFRGTRAVKSAANGKSVDGIRAHQVFLVPGEQERQLSAEVRSSRDELEQKLSALRLKKKEIKEDDYFAQLEVILLEMAKLYDGK
;
A
#
# COMPACT_ATOMS: atom_id res chain seq x y z
N MET A 1 -53.84 13.37 28.94
CA MET A 1 -54.55 12.54 27.96
C MET A 1 -53.52 11.86 27.06
N SER A 2 -53.45 10.58 27.21
CA SER A 2 -52.63 9.61 26.53
C SER A 2 -52.92 9.55 25.03
N PHE A 3 -51.89 9.32 24.22
CA PHE A 3 -51.96 8.36 23.12
C PHE A 3 -50.54 7.89 22.78
N ILE A 4 -50.27 6.68 23.14
CA ILE A 4 -49.22 5.76 22.71
C ILE A 4 -49.56 5.30 21.29
N SER A 5 -48.64 5.33 20.35
CA SER A 5 -48.68 4.48 19.17
C SER A 5 -47.30 4.09 18.70
N ALA A 6 -47.18 2.82 18.63
CA ALA A 6 -46.07 1.90 18.40
C ALA A 6 -45.25 2.19 17.13
N ALA A 7 -43.95 1.94 17.29
CA ALA A 7 -42.99 1.69 16.22
C ALA A 7 -43.14 0.25 15.68
N PRO A 8 -42.83 -0.01 14.42
CA PRO A 8 -42.38 -1.33 14.01
C PRO A 8 -40.86 -1.43 14.03
N LYS A 9 -40.37 -2.32 14.89
CA LYS A 9 -39.04 -2.94 14.79
C LYS A 9 -39.06 -3.86 13.55
N ALA A 10 -38.21 -3.58 12.59
CA ALA A 10 -37.55 -4.59 11.72
C ALA A 10 -36.72 -3.85 10.68
N PHE A 11 -35.41 -3.93 10.83
CA PHE A 11 -34.38 -4.07 9.78
C PHE A 11 -33.02 -3.81 10.41
N GLY A 12 -32.64 -4.72 11.25
CA GLY A 12 -31.27 -4.82 11.71
C GLY A 12 -30.90 -6.28 11.78
N ARG A 13 -30.30 -6.78 10.72
CA ARG A 13 -29.46 -7.98 10.63
C ARG A 13 -29.32 -8.37 9.17
N PHE A 14 -28.22 -8.01 8.58
CA PHE A 14 -27.58 -8.77 7.50
C PHE A 14 -26.22 -8.11 7.28
N TRP A 15 -25.24 -8.84 7.67
CA TRP A 15 -23.83 -8.91 7.29
C TRP A 15 -22.99 -9.29 8.52
N SER A 16 -23.14 -10.55 8.92
CA SER A 16 -22.06 -11.31 9.52
C SER A 16 -21.84 -12.51 8.63
N ALA A 17 -20.79 -12.50 7.85
CA ALA A 17 -20.34 -13.63 7.08
C ALA A 17 -19.58 -14.58 8.01
N GLU A 18 -20.29 -15.50 8.65
CA GLU A 18 -19.75 -16.75 9.16
C GLU A 18 -20.29 -17.87 8.30
N ALA A 19 -19.51 -18.34 7.36
CA ALA A 19 -19.64 -19.65 6.76
C ALA A 19 -18.35 -20.41 7.04
N CYS A 20 -18.22 -20.90 8.28
CA CYS A 20 -17.30 -21.97 8.64
C CYS A 20 -17.71 -23.25 7.94
N PHE A 21 -17.00 -23.66 6.91
CA PHE A 21 -17.04 -25.05 6.46
C PHE A 21 -16.11 -25.88 7.36
N ARG A 22 -16.71 -26.59 8.32
CA ARG A 22 -16.10 -27.73 8.99
C ARG A 22 -16.05 -28.91 8.03
N PHE A 23 -14.86 -29.28 7.60
CA PHE A 23 -14.62 -30.64 7.09
C PHE A 23 -14.20 -31.52 8.25
N GLN A 24 -15.04 -32.51 8.55
CA GLN A 24 -14.77 -33.56 9.50
C GLN A 24 -13.68 -34.50 8.98
N SER A 25 -12.67 -34.70 9.80
CA SER A 25 -11.65 -35.75 9.68
C SER A 25 -12.29 -37.13 9.84
N GLY A 26 -12.34 -37.89 8.78
CA GLY A 26 -12.59 -39.31 8.82
C GLY A 26 -11.29 -40.09 8.89
N GLY A 27 -11.13 -40.89 9.94
CA GLY A 27 -9.92 -41.66 10.23
C GLY A 27 -9.68 -42.81 9.26
N LEU A 28 -8.41 -43.07 9.02
CA LEU A 28 -7.89 -44.28 8.38
C LEU A 28 -7.63 -45.36 9.44
N PRO A 29 -7.99 -46.63 9.17
CA PRO A 29 -7.54 -47.77 9.99
C PRO A 29 -6.20 -48.30 9.52
N PRO A 30 -5.43 -49.00 10.38
CA PRO A 30 -4.04 -49.40 10.13
C PRO A 30 -3.91 -50.83 9.64
N HIS A 31 -2.73 -51.12 9.07
CA HIS A 31 -2.02 -52.41 8.90
C HIS A 31 -2.45 -53.39 7.82
N SER A 32 -1.51 -53.65 6.90
CA SER A 32 -0.92 -54.98 6.81
C SER A 32 0.40 -54.97 6.06
N LYS A 33 1.41 -55.56 6.71
CA LYS A 33 2.70 -55.94 6.17
C LYS A 33 2.50 -57.08 5.17
N PHE A 34 3.22 -57.10 4.05
CA PHE A 34 3.82 -58.34 3.53
C PHE A 34 5.11 -58.06 2.74
N ALA A 35 5.99 -58.97 2.93
CA ALA A 35 7.39 -58.96 2.65
C ALA A 35 7.78 -59.54 1.27
N THR A 36 8.91 -59.10 0.80
CA THR A 36 10.05 -59.82 0.17
C THR A 36 9.87 -60.66 -1.07
N SER A 37 10.84 -60.39 -1.93
CA SER A 37 11.60 -61.28 -2.84
C SER A 37 10.95 -61.66 -4.16
N TRP A 38 11.66 -61.34 -5.24
CA TRP A 38 12.31 -62.31 -6.10
C TRP A 38 13.22 -61.62 -7.12
N LEU A 39 14.50 -61.99 -7.06
CA LEU A 39 15.51 -61.82 -8.10
C LEU A 39 15.16 -62.75 -9.28
N GLY A 40 15.20 -62.21 -10.50
CA GLY A 40 15.06 -63.00 -11.70
C GLY A 40 15.70 -62.31 -12.89
N ALA A 41 16.98 -62.67 -13.17
CA ALA A 41 17.67 -62.28 -14.39
C ALA A 41 17.01 -62.91 -15.62
N GLY A 42 16.50 -62.07 -16.54
CA GLY A 42 15.93 -62.49 -17.81
C GLY A 42 16.52 -61.70 -18.96
N LYS A 43 17.22 -62.42 -19.85
CA LYS A 43 17.93 -61.95 -21.03
C LYS A 43 17.03 -61.17 -22.00
N LEU A 44 17.53 -60.02 -22.47
CA LEU A 44 16.97 -59.23 -23.60
C LEU A 44 17.21 -59.98 -24.93
N PRO A 45 16.19 -60.10 -25.80
CA PRO A 45 16.41 -60.53 -27.17
C PRO A 45 16.89 -59.37 -28.03
N ARG A 46 17.96 -59.62 -28.80
CA ARG A 46 18.47 -58.79 -29.88
C ARG A 46 17.49 -58.89 -31.06
N TYR A 47 16.70 -57.87 -31.31
CA TYR A 47 16.15 -57.55 -32.64
C TYR A 47 15.47 -56.17 -32.57
N CYS A 48 16.08 -55.18 -33.23
CA CYS A 48 15.51 -54.10 -34.02
C CYS A 48 16.56 -53.01 -34.20
N ARG A 49 17.50 -53.31 -35.12
CA ARG A 49 18.19 -52.26 -35.86
C ARG A 49 17.36 -52.01 -37.13
N ARG A 50 16.99 -50.77 -37.35
CA ARG A 50 16.48 -50.09 -38.53
C ARG A 50 15.07 -49.55 -38.30
N PHE A 51 15.04 -48.25 -38.06
CA PHE A 51 14.16 -47.25 -38.67
C PHE A 51 14.38 -45.93 -37.92
N PHE A 52 15.52 -45.28 -38.26
CA PHE A 52 15.65 -43.84 -38.02
C PHE A 52 15.05 -43.16 -39.22
N ASP A 53 13.74 -42.94 -39.21
CA ASP A 53 13.08 -42.07 -40.19
C ASP A 53 13.25 -40.62 -39.72
N SER A 54 13.79 -39.80 -40.61
CA SER A 54 14.18 -38.41 -40.43
C SER A 54 13.02 -37.44 -40.15
N LYS A 55 11.82 -37.96 -39.90
CA LYS A 55 10.62 -37.15 -39.58
C LYS A 55 10.35 -37.01 -38.08
N CYS A 56 10.98 -37.81 -37.24
CA CYS A 56 10.83 -37.67 -35.75
C CYS A 56 11.65 -36.56 -35.15
N SER A 57 12.74 -36.09 -35.79
CA SER A 57 13.58 -35.01 -35.27
C SER A 57 12.94 -33.62 -35.36
N ILE A 58 12.03 -33.41 -36.31
CA ILE A 58 11.37 -32.11 -36.49
C ILE A 58 10.27 -31.91 -35.43
N TRP A 59 9.57 -32.95 -35.00
CA TRP A 59 8.56 -32.87 -33.95
C TRP A 59 9.13 -32.66 -32.56
N MET A 60 10.33 -33.18 -32.28
CA MET A 60 11.01 -32.95 -31.01
C MET A 60 11.58 -31.54 -30.89
N PHE A 61 11.97 -30.91 -32.01
CA PHE A 61 12.38 -29.49 -32.00
C PHE A 61 11.22 -28.51 -31.93
N VAL A 62 10.05 -28.87 -32.46
CA VAL A 62 8.82 -28.05 -32.33
C VAL A 62 8.25 -28.15 -30.90
N LEU A 63 8.38 -29.30 -30.22
CA LEU A 63 7.95 -29.40 -28.80
C LEU A 63 8.87 -28.64 -27.81
N LEU A 64 10.17 -28.46 -28.19
CA LEU A 64 11.12 -27.69 -27.38
C LEU A 64 11.02 -26.18 -27.57
N LEU A 65 10.33 -25.71 -28.64
CA LEU A 65 10.06 -24.29 -28.87
C LEU A 65 8.79 -23.79 -28.14
N PHE A 66 7.93 -24.70 -27.63
CA PHE A 66 6.71 -24.34 -26.92
C PHE A 66 6.85 -24.25 -25.40
N THR A 67 8.01 -24.57 -24.82
CA THR A 67 8.23 -24.51 -23.36
C THR A 67 8.99 -23.27 -22.90
N ALA A 68 9.26 -22.30 -23.79
CA ALA A 68 9.98 -21.08 -23.43
C ALA A 68 9.09 -19.85 -23.27
N ASN A 69 7.76 -20.01 -23.16
CA ASN A 69 6.91 -19.00 -22.56
C ASN A 69 6.82 -19.23 -21.04
N ALA A 70 7.96 -19.35 -20.37
CA ALA A 70 8.06 -18.88 -19.02
C ALA A 70 7.75 -17.39 -19.12
N SER A 71 6.51 -17.02 -18.75
CA SER A 71 6.15 -15.64 -18.47
C SER A 71 7.27 -15.14 -17.58
N ALA A 72 8.18 -14.34 -18.11
CA ALA A 72 8.99 -13.46 -17.31
C ALA A 72 7.93 -12.61 -16.59
N GLN A 73 7.51 -13.05 -15.40
CA GLN A 73 6.96 -12.14 -14.42
C GLN A 73 8.04 -11.09 -14.31
N THR A 74 7.85 -9.99 -15.03
CA THR A 74 8.61 -8.77 -14.80
C THR A 74 8.33 -8.49 -13.33
N ASN A 75 9.29 -8.87 -12.51
CA ASN A 75 9.29 -8.59 -11.09
C ASN A 75 9.25 -7.07 -11.01
N GLN A 76 8.02 -6.53 -10.95
CA GLN A 76 7.78 -5.08 -10.86
C GLN A 76 8.36 -4.69 -9.52
N SER A 77 9.65 -4.32 -9.51
CA SER A 77 10.39 -4.11 -8.28
C SER A 77 9.80 -2.90 -7.56
N ARG A 78 9.06 -3.18 -6.49
CA ARG A 78 8.60 -2.16 -5.54
C ARG A 78 9.82 -1.63 -4.80
N SER A 79 9.94 -0.31 -4.69
CA SER A 79 11.10 0.35 -4.10
C SER A 79 10.67 1.25 -2.93
N LEU A 80 11.47 1.24 -1.86
CA LEU A 80 11.37 2.19 -0.76
C LEU A 80 12.66 3.01 -0.69
N VAL A 81 12.56 4.32 -0.85
CA VAL A 81 13.63 5.27 -0.56
C VAL A 81 13.35 5.91 0.80
N LEU A 82 14.19 5.61 1.77
CA LEU A 82 14.08 6.09 3.14
C LEU A 82 15.09 7.21 3.34
N VAL A 83 14.61 8.41 3.67
CA VAL A 83 15.44 9.61 3.82
C VAL A 83 15.45 10.02 5.28
N ILE A 84 16.61 9.94 5.91
CA ILE A 84 16.81 10.31 7.32
C ILE A 84 17.49 11.67 7.34
N GLY A 85 16.83 12.65 7.93
CA GLY A 85 17.31 14.02 8.04
C GLY A 85 18.34 14.22 9.15
N ALA A 86 18.84 15.45 9.23
CA ALA A 86 19.67 15.88 10.33
C ALA A 86 18.91 15.77 11.65
N ALA A 87 19.52 15.09 12.62
CA ALA A 87 18.90 14.90 13.92
C ALA A 87 19.01 16.16 14.82
N GLY A 88 20.06 16.95 14.65
CA GLY A 88 20.38 18.06 15.56
C GLY A 88 20.86 17.55 16.92
N GLU A 89 20.00 16.89 17.66
CA GLU A 89 20.27 16.33 18.99
C GLU A 89 20.31 14.78 18.95
N ALA A 90 21.08 14.20 19.87
CA ALA A 90 21.28 12.73 19.92
C ALA A 90 19.96 11.97 20.14
N GLU A 91 19.05 12.50 20.96
CA GLU A 91 17.74 11.89 21.23
C GLU A 91 16.91 11.73 19.95
N TYR A 92 16.86 12.74 19.09
CA TYR A 92 16.18 12.64 17.80
C TYR A 92 16.88 11.65 16.87
N GLY A 93 18.21 11.58 16.91
CA GLY A 93 18.96 10.58 16.14
C GLY A 93 18.57 9.15 16.47
N GLU A 94 18.41 8.84 17.77
CA GLU A 94 17.92 7.54 18.21
C GLU A 94 16.48 7.27 17.76
N GLN A 95 15.61 8.27 17.87
CA GLN A 95 14.21 8.16 17.43
C GLN A 95 14.10 7.94 15.93
N PHE A 96 14.88 8.67 15.11
CA PHE A 96 14.91 8.52 13.65
C PHE A 96 15.44 7.14 13.26
N SER A 97 16.49 6.66 13.91
CA SER A 97 17.04 5.32 13.67
C SER A 97 16.04 4.21 14.00
N LYS A 98 15.32 4.32 15.12
CA LYS A 98 14.25 3.37 15.50
C LYS A 98 13.11 3.39 14.47
N CYS A 99 12.67 4.58 14.06
CA CYS A 99 11.64 4.73 13.04
C CYS A 99 12.08 4.12 11.69
N ALA A 100 13.31 4.40 11.27
CA ALA A 100 13.89 3.82 10.06
C ALA A 100 14.01 2.30 10.13
N GLY A 101 14.35 1.74 11.28
CA GLY A 101 14.36 0.29 11.54
C GLY A 101 13.01 -0.36 11.27
N LEU A 102 11.92 0.22 11.79
CA LEU A 102 10.56 -0.26 11.55
C LEU A 102 10.17 -0.24 10.07
N TRP A 103 10.50 0.84 9.34
CA TRP A 103 10.26 0.90 7.90
C TRP A 103 11.05 -0.15 7.11
N LYS A 104 12.32 -0.39 7.47
CA LYS A 104 13.15 -1.43 6.85
C LYS A 104 12.57 -2.83 7.08
N GLU A 105 12.13 -3.12 8.30
CA GLU A 105 11.48 -4.40 8.63
C GLU A 105 10.17 -4.60 7.87
N ALA A 106 9.33 -3.57 7.81
CA ALA A 106 8.08 -3.60 7.07
C ALA A 106 8.33 -3.78 5.56
N ALA A 107 9.30 -3.06 4.99
CA ALA A 107 9.69 -3.19 3.59
C ALA A 107 10.24 -4.59 3.25
N ALA A 108 11.02 -5.18 4.14
CA ALA A 108 11.50 -6.55 3.97
C ALA A 108 10.36 -7.57 3.95
N LYS A 109 9.37 -7.43 4.85
CA LYS A 109 8.14 -8.25 4.85
C LYS A 109 7.33 -8.06 3.56
N GLY A 110 7.30 -6.84 3.04
CA GLY A 110 6.60 -6.48 1.80
C GLY A 110 7.37 -6.82 0.52
N GLY A 111 8.62 -7.26 0.61
CA GLY A 111 9.47 -7.59 -0.55
C GLY A 111 9.94 -6.36 -1.34
N LEU A 112 10.05 -5.19 -0.71
CA LEU A 112 10.54 -3.97 -1.35
C LEU A 112 12.07 -3.89 -1.35
N GLN A 113 12.64 -3.30 -2.40
CA GLN A 113 14.05 -2.90 -2.41
C GLN A 113 14.21 -1.60 -1.62
N VAL A 114 15.08 -1.59 -0.61
CA VAL A 114 15.28 -0.44 0.27
C VAL A 114 16.57 0.28 -0.07
N THR A 115 16.46 1.59 -0.30
CA THR A 115 17.60 2.50 -0.39
C THR A 115 17.50 3.52 0.74
N VAL A 116 18.58 3.71 1.50
CA VAL A 116 18.61 4.64 2.64
C VAL A 116 19.55 5.80 2.34
N ILE A 117 19.08 7.01 2.60
CA ILE A 117 19.84 8.26 2.56
C ILE A 117 19.91 8.80 3.99
N GLY A 118 21.07 9.27 4.41
CA GLY A 118 21.23 9.92 5.71
C GLY A 118 21.80 9.01 6.82
N GLU A 119 22.15 7.74 6.54
CA GLU A 119 22.82 6.85 7.51
C GLU A 119 24.34 6.86 7.40
N ASP A 120 24.90 7.22 6.24
CA ASP A 120 26.34 7.22 6.02
C ASP A 120 27.00 8.33 6.86
N LYS A 121 27.89 7.95 7.81
CA LYS A 121 28.52 8.90 8.72
C LYS A 121 29.62 9.72 8.06
N ASP A 122 30.20 9.23 6.97
CA ASP A 122 31.41 9.78 6.41
C ASP A 122 31.17 10.92 5.41
N LYS A 123 29.94 11.08 4.90
CA LYS A 123 29.61 12.03 3.84
C LYS A 123 28.27 12.74 4.03
N PRO A 124 28.08 13.49 5.10
CA PRO A 124 26.80 14.14 5.37
C PRO A 124 26.39 15.19 4.32
N ASP A 125 27.34 15.93 3.77
CA ASP A 125 27.08 17.01 2.79
C ASP A 125 26.63 16.48 1.40
N GLU A 126 26.73 15.18 1.16
CA GLU A 126 26.32 14.57 -0.10
C GLU A 126 24.85 14.09 -0.12
N ASP A 127 24.11 14.17 0.99
CA ASP A 127 22.77 13.60 1.09
C ASP A 127 21.80 14.15 0.04
N LEU A 128 21.80 15.44 -0.22
CA LEU A 128 20.96 16.05 -1.25
C LEU A 128 21.30 15.50 -2.65
N ARG A 129 22.58 15.42 -3.00
CA ARG A 129 23.02 14.89 -4.29
C ARG A 129 22.61 13.43 -4.46
N ARG A 130 22.87 12.60 -3.44
CA ARG A 130 22.49 11.17 -3.43
C ARG A 130 20.98 10.99 -3.55
N LEU A 131 20.19 11.78 -2.82
CA LEU A 131 18.73 11.75 -2.91
C LEU A 131 18.25 12.04 -4.33
N LEU A 132 18.76 13.09 -4.96
CA LEU A 132 18.38 13.45 -6.31
C LEU A 132 18.81 12.41 -7.34
N GLU A 133 19.99 11.80 -7.21
CA GLU A 133 20.44 10.70 -8.04
C GLU A 133 19.54 9.46 -7.90
N VAL A 134 19.24 9.07 -6.65
CA VAL A 134 18.36 7.92 -6.38
C VAL A 134 16.97 8.18 -6.92
N VAL A 135 16.39 9.35 -6.66
CA VAL A 135 15.06 9.72 -7.19
C VAL A 135 15.06 9.69 -8.72
N THR A 136 16.08 10.24 -9.37
CA THR A 136 16.21 10.24 -10.84
C THR A 136 16.21 8.82 -11.38
N ASN A 137 16.96 7.92 -10.77
CA ASN A 137 17.03 6.51 -11.17
C ASN A 137 15.71 5.78 -10.92
N GLU A 138 15.05 6.05 -9.78
CA GLU A 138 13.77 5.41 -9.44
C GLU A 138 12.64 5.88 -10.36
N VAL A 139 12.53 7.17 -10.67
CA VAL A 139 11.47 7.68 -11.56
C VAL A 139 11.62 7.24 -13.01
N ALA A 140 12.81 6.83 -13.42
CA ALA A 140 13.08 6.28 -14.75
C ALA A 140 12.62 4.81 -14.90
N LYS A 141 12.36 4.09 -13.81
CA LYS A 141 11.88 2.71 -13.85
C LYS A 141 10.44 2.67 -14.41
N PRO A 142 10.13 1.73 -15.31
CA PRO A 142 8.83 1.73 -16.01
C PRO A 142 7.66 1.24 -15.17
N ALA A 143 7.92 0.48 -14.11
CA ALA A 143 6.88 -0.20 -13.34
C ALA A 143 7.28 -0.43 -11.87
N GLY A 144 6.32 -0.94 -11.10
CA GLY A 144 6.44 -1.13 -9.66
C GLY A 144 6.10 0.14 -8.89
N GLU A 145 5.77 0.01 -7.64
CA GLU A 145 5.41 1.12 -6.76
C GLU A 145 6.66 1.75 -6.13
N LEU A 146 6.71 3.08 -6.09
CA LEU A 146 7.78 3.83 -5.44
C LEU A 146 7.26 4.46 -4.14
N TRP A 147 7.93 4.15 -3.04
CA TRP A 147 7.72 4.80 -1.75
C TRP A 147 8.89 5.72 -1.43
N LEU A 148 8.58 6.95 -1.03
CA LEU A 148 9.53 7.92 -0.50
C LEU A 148 9.09 8.27 0.92
N VAL A 149 9.90 7.94 1.92
CA VAL A 149 9.60 8.20 3.33
C VAL A 149 10.67 9.11 3.91
N PHE A 150 10.26 10.25 4.41
CA PHE A 150 11.13 11.28 4.99
C PHE A 150 10.97 11.28 6.51
N ILE A 151 12.05 10.98 7.24
CA ILE A 151 12.10 10.93 8.71
C ILE A 151 13.08 11.99 9.17
N GLY A 152 12.62 13.03 9.84
CA GLY A 152 13.47 14.12 10.26
C GLY A 152 12.72 15.37 10.68
N HIS A 153 13.43 16.47 10.69
CA HIS A 153 12.91 17.81 10.92
C HIS A 153 12.62 18.53 9.62
N GLY A 154 11.75 19.51 9.69
CA GLY A 154 11.49 20.43 8.59
C GLY A 154 11.42 21.86 9.07
N THR A 155 11.67 22.78 8.18
CA THR A 155 11.63 24.22 8.42
C THR A 155 10.76 24.93 7.40
N TYR A 156 10.19 26.05 7.79
CA TYR A 156 9.39 26.93 6.94
C TYR A 156 9.71 28.39 7.19
N ASP A 157 10.02 29.13 6.14
CA ASP A 157 10.40 30.55 6.20
C ASP A 157 9.27 31.52 5.82
N GLY A 158 8.01 31.03 5.79
CA GLY A 158 6.85 31.78 5.34
C GLY A 158 6.59 31.68 3.83
N ARG A 159 7.51 31.11 3.05
CA ARG A 159 7.41 30.94 1.59
C ARG A 159 7.73 29.51 1.14
N SER A 160 8.79 28.93 1.70
CA SER A 160 9.32 27.63 1.29
C SER A 160 9.43 26.69 2.47
N ALA A 161 8.84 25.53 2.34
CA ALA A 161 9.05 24.42 3.26
C ALA A 161 10.25 23.59 2.79
N LYS A 162 11.08 23.19 3.75
CA LYS A 162 12.28 22.39 3.54
C LYS A 162 12.28 21.19 4.44
N PHE A 163 12.79 20.07 3.94
CA PHE A 163 13.18 18.93 4.75
C PHE A 163 14.68 19.06 5.04
N ASN A 164 15.04 18.98 6.33
CA ASN A 164 16.40 19.24 6.79
C ASN A 164 17.26 18.00 6.62
N LEU A 165 18.08 17.97 5.57
CA LEU A 165 19.10 16.96 5.34
C LEU A 165 20.36 17.27 6.14
N ARG A 166 21.27 16.31 6.22
CA ARG A 166 22.64 16.57 6.64
C ARG A 166 23.35 17.27 5.48
N GLY A 167 23.68 18.53 5.62
CA GLY A 167 24.15 19.41 4.54
C GLY A 167 23.01 20.25 3.95
N PRO A 168 22.97 20.49 2.64
CA PRO A 168 21.93 21.31 2.02
C PRO A 168 20.55 20.66 2.08
N ASP A 169 19.54 21.43 2.48
CA ASP A 169 18.14 20.98 2.58
C ASP A 169 17.47 20.79 1.22
N ILE A 170 16.42 19.96 1.17
CA ILE A 170 15.55 19.87 0.00
C ILE A 170 14.25 20.62 0.22
N THR A 171 13.89 21.49 -0.73
CA THR A 171 12.61 22.21 -0.71
C THR A 171 11.49 21.34 -1.31
N ALA A 172 10.24 21.63 -0.92
CA ALA A 172 9.06 21.00 -1.52
C ALA A 172 9.04 21.18 -3.05
N THR A 173 9.43 22.36 -3.55
CA THR A 173 9.49 22.66 -4.99
C THR A 173 10.56 21.83 -5.72
N ASN A 174 11.77 21.70 -5.13
CA ASN A 174 12.84 20.92 -5.73
C ASN A 174 12.49 19.42 -5.79
N LEU A 175 11.88 18.91 -4.72
CA LEU A 175 11.41 17.53 -4.70
C LEU A 175 10.29 17.30 -5.74
N ALA A 176 9.34 18.24 -5.86
CA ALA A 176 8.30 18.20 -6.87
C ALA A 176 8.87 18.19 -8.30
N ALA A 177 9.88 19.00 -8.58
CA ALA A 177 10.57 19.02 -9.87
C ALA A 177 11.26 17.68 -10.18
N ALA A 178 11.95 17.08 -9.20
CA ALA A 178 12.60 15.78 -9.34
C ALA A 178 11.59 14.64 -9.59
N LEU A 179 10.40 14.71 -8.98
CA LEU A 179 9.35 13.70 -9.11
C LEU A 179 8.42 13.92 -10.31
N LYS A 180 8.53 15.05 -11.03
CA LYS A 180 7.68 15.36 -12.19
C LYS A 180 7.70 14.28 -13.29
N PRO A 181 8.84 13.65 -13.62
CA PRO A 181 8.89 12.59 -14.64
C PRO A 181 8.28 11.26 -14.21
N CYS A 182 7.99 11.07 -12.90
CA CYS A 182 7.53 9.79 -12.37
C CYS A 182 6.18 9.39 -12.97
N ARG A 183 6.13 8.19 -13.60
CA ARG A 183 4.93 7.61 -14.21
C ARG A 183 4.39 6.40 -13.45
N ARG A 184 5.19 5.85 -12.55
CA ARG A 184 4.82 4.70 -11.71
C ARG A 184 4.00 5.17 -10.51
N PRO A 185 3.19 4.29 -9.88
CA PRO A 185 2.49 4.62 -8.63
C PRO A 185 3.48 5.13 -7.58
N LEU A 186 3.16 6.25 -6.96
CA LEU A 186 4.05 6.96 -6.05
C LEU A 186 3.36 7.23 -4.70
N VAL A 187 4.01 6.82 -3.64
CA VAL A 187 3.65 7.15 -2.26
C VAL A 187 4.73 8.04 -1.66
N VAL A 188 4.35 9.19 -1.12
CA VAL A 188 5.26 10.05 -0.38
C VAL A 188 4.73 10.25 1.04
N VAL A 189 5.54 9.90 2.02
CA VAL A 189 5.26 10.10 3.44
C VAL A 189 6.27 11.11 4.00
N GLN A 190 5.80 12.29 4.34
CA GLN A 190 6.61 13.36 4.91
C GLN A 190 6.33 13.46 6.40
N CYS A 191 7.21 12.86 7.22
CA CYS A 191 7.04 12.78 8.68
C CYS A 191 7.57 14.01 9.44
N ALA A 192 8.13 14.99 8.77
CA ALA A 192 8.75 16.14 9.42
C ALA A 192 7.75 17.21 9.89
N SER A 193 8.17 18.07 10.81
CA SER A 193 7.53 19.35 11.07
C SER A 193 7.44 20.19 9.79
N ALA A 194 6.56 21.17 9.74
CA ALA A 194 6.37 22.06 8.59
C ALA A 194 6.11 21.34 7.24
N SER A 195 5.67 20.09 7.28
CA SER A 195 5.51 19.26 6.07
C SER A 195 4.28 19.58 5.22
N GLY A 196 3.28 20.29 5.74
CA GLY A 196 2.03 20.59 5.03
C GLY A 196 2.21 21.12 3.59
N PRO A 197 3.13 22.08 3.31
CA PRO A 197 3.32 22.57 1.95
C PRO A 197 3.87 21.53 0.95
N PHE A 198 4.47 20.44 1.42
CA PHE A 198 4.87 19.34 0.55
C PHE A 198 3.65 18.64 -0.07
N LEU A 199 2.53 18.55 0.65
CA LEU A 199 1.32 17.91 0.13
C LEU A 199 0.87 18.58 -1.17
N SER A 200 0.60 19.87 -1.15
CA SER A 200 0.14 20.60 -2.34
C SER A 200 1.20 20.66 -3.46
N ALA A 201 2.48 20.71 -3.10
CA ALA A 201 3.57 20.75 -4.09
C ALA A 201 3.76 19.40 -4.82
N LEU A 202 3.51 18.27 -4.14
CA LEU A 202 3.74 16.93 -4.66
C LEU A 202 2.48 16.26 -5.22
N SER A 203 1.31 16.82 -4.93
CA SER A 203 0.02 16.30 -5.37
C SER A 203 -0.06 16.18 -6.87
N ALA A 204 -0.50 15.03 -7.35
CA ALA A 204 -0.80 14.77 -8.76
C ALA A 204 -1.61 13.46 -8.87
N PRO A 205 -2.34 13.24 -9.98
CA PRO A 205 -3.03 11.98 -10.22
C PRO A 205 -2.08 10.77 -10.12
N GLY A 206 -2.53 9.70 -9.45
CA GLY A 206 -1.75 8.48 -9.27
C GLY A 206 -0.76 8.51 -8.11
N ARG A 207 -0.75 9.57 -7.31
CA ARG A 207 0.09 9.71 -6.12
C ARG A 207 -0.74 9.62 -4.85
N VAL A 208 -0.11 9.12 -3.78
CA VAL A 208 -0.61 9.22 -2.41
C VAL A 208 0.40 10.04 -1.61
N ILE A 209 -0.02 11.16 -1.08
CA ILE A 209 0.83 12.07 -0.30
C ILE A 209 0.29 12.15 1.13
N ILE A 210 1.15 11.83 2.09
CA ILE A 210 0.85 11.97 3.51
C ILE A 210 1.85 12.95 4.12
N THR A 211 1.35 13.89 4.91
CA THR A 211 2.17 14.83 5.68
C THR A 211 1.82 14.75 7.16
N ALA A 212 2.82 14.91 8.04
CA ALA A 212 2.62 14.90 9.49
C ALA A 212 1.96 16.19 10.00
N THR A 213 2.03 17.27 9.22
CA THR A 213 1.49 18.59 9.58
C THR A 213 0.60 19.11 8.46
N ARG A 214 -0.40 19.92 8.83
CA ARG A 214 -1.32 20.55 7.87
C ARG A 214 -0.80 21.85 7.27
N SER A 215 0.24 22.44 7.89
CA SER A 215 0.79 23.71 7.43
C SER A 215 2.28 23.80 7.68
N GLY A 216 2.95 24.77 7.04
CA GLY A 216 4.35 25.10 7.30
C GLY A 216 4.61 25.72 8.68
N TYR A 217 3.57 26.18 9.37
CA TYR A 217 3.69 26.82 10.69
C TYR A 217 3.59 25.81 11.87
N GLU A 218 3.37 24.55 11.63
CA GLU A 218 3.46 23.49 12.65
C GLU A 218 4.92 23.05 12.76
N LEU A 219 5.70 23.77 13.59
CA LEU A 219 7.16 23.66 13.68
C LEU A 219 7.66 22.70 14.74
N ASN A 220 6.77 22.22 15.63
CA ASN A 220 7.16 21.29 16.68
C ASN A 220 7.55 19.94 16.09
N ALA A 221 8.50 19.26 16.76
CA ALA A 221 8.87 17.90 16.40
C ALA A 221 7.65 16.96 16.41
N THR A 222 7.44 16.25 15.31
CA THR A 222 6.28 15.39 15.10
C THR A 222 6.49 14.00 15.67
N ARG A 223 5.40 13.34 16.03
CA ARG A 223 5.36 11.95 16.50
C ARG A 223 4.70 11.02 15.49
N PHE A 224 3.95 11.61 14.58
CA PHE A 224 3.17 10.89 13.57
C PHE A 224 4.00 9.85 12.81
N GLY A 225 5.23 10.19 12.40
CA GLY A 225 6.10 9.28 11.66
C GLY A 225 6.44 7.99 12.41
N ASN A 226 6.66 8.08 13.74
CA ASN A 226 6.93 6.91 14.58
C ASN A 226 5.69 6.01 14.73
N TYR A 227 4.51 6.60 14.85
CA TYR A 227 3.26 5.84 14.95
C TYR A 227 2.91 5.19 13.61
N LEU A 228 3.09 5.90 12.50
CA LEU A 228 2.86 5.37 11.17
C LEU A 228 3.80 4.19 10.85
N ALA A 229 5.09 4.32 11.20
CA ALA A 229 6.08 3.25 11.00
C ALA A 229 5.71 1.95 11.75
N ARG A 230 5.06 2.07 12.91
CA ARG A 230 4.53 0.90 13.64
C ARG A 230 3.26 0.36 13.00
N ALA A 231 2.32 1.24 12.66
CA ALA A 231 1.01 0.86 12.17
C ALA A 231 1.05 0.19 10.78
N ILE A 232 1.98 0.58 9.90
CA ILE A 232 2.01 0.15 8.49
C ILE A 232 2.20 -1.37 8.29
N ALA A 233 2.69 -2.08 9.31
CA ALA A 233 2.87 -3.53 9.28
C ALA A 233 2.24 -4.23 10.51
N ASP A 234 1.35 -3.52 11.23
CA ASP A 234 0.67 -4.03 12.41
C ASP A 234 -0.72 -4.57 12.03
N PRO A 235 -0.97 -5.87 12.21
CA PRO A 235 -2.31 -6.44 11.96
C PRO A 235 -3.42 -5.85 12.84
N ALA A 236 -3.07 -5.22 13.97
CA ALA A 236 -4.06 -4.54 14.82
C ALA A 236 -4.61 -3.25 14.18
N ALA A 237 -3.91 -2.68 13.21
CA ALA A 237 -4.34 -1.52 12.45
C ALA A 237 -5.33 -1.85 11.33
N ASP A 238 -5.50 -3.13 10.96
CA ASP A 238 -6.52 -3.62 10.02
C ASP A 238 -7.93 -3.34 10.57
N LEU A 239 -8.60 -2.29 10.05
CA LEU A 239 -9.89 -1.80 10.52
C LEU A 239 -11.06 -2.52 9.89
N ASP A 240 -10.95 -2.94 8.63
CA ASP A 240 -12.03 -3.60 7.90
C ASP A 240 -11.92 -5.13 7.87
N LYS A 241 -10.82 -5.66 8.48
CA LYS A 241 -10.58 -7.09 8.70
C LYS A 241 -10.44 -7.89 7.41
N ASP A 242 -9.81 -7.29 6.40
CA ASP A 242 -9.49 -7.98 5.15
C ASP A 242 -8.18 -8.81 5.21
N GLY A 243 -7.47 -8.77 6.36
CA GLY A 243 -6.25 -9.54 6.64
C GLY A 243 -4.96 -8.83 6.26
N GLN A 244 -5.02 -7.53 5.99
CA GLN A 244 -3.86 -6.69 5.71
C GLN A 244 -4.07 -5.27 6.23
N THR A 245 -3.01 -4.48 6.34
CA THR A 245 -3.12 -3.07 6.75
C THR A 245 -2.79 -2.19 5.56
N SER A 246 -3.79 -1.48 5.07
CA SER A 246 -3.62 -0.48 4.02
C SER A 246 -2.90 0.78 4.53
N LEU A 247 -2.38 1.59 3.63
CA LEU A 247 -1.77 2.87 3.98
C LEU A 247 -2.78 3.84 4.63
N LEU A 248 -4.06 3.78 4.21
CA LEU A 248 -5.13 4.56 4.85
C LEU A 248 -5.33 4.15 6.30
N GLU A 249 -5.42 2.86 6.57
CA GLU A 249 -5.63 2.35 7.94
C GLU A 249 -4.45 2.66 8.85
N ALA A 250 -3.23 2.52 8.34
CA ALA A 250 -2.02 2.94 9.05
C ALA A 250 -2.03 4.45 9.35
N PHE A 251 -2.45 5.29 8.39
CA PHE A 251 -2.62 6.73 8.58
C PHE A 251 -3.64 7.06 9.68
N LEU A 252 -4.79 6.39 9.69
CA LEU A 252 -5.85 6.59 10.67
C LEU A 252 -5.41 6.10 12.07
N ALA A 253 -4.76 4.94 12.14
CA ALA A 253 -4.22 4.40 13.39
C ALA A 253 -3.14 5.33 13.97
N ALA A 254 -2.16 5.75 13.17
CA ALA A 254 -1.12 6.68 13.59
C ALA A 254 -1.68 8.02 14.07
N SER A 255 -2.65 8.57 13.36
CA SER A 255 -3.30 9.83 13.74
C SER A 255 -4.04 9.73 15.08
N ARG A 256 -4.69 8.59 15.34
CA ARG A 256 -5.35 8.32 16.63
C ARG A 256 -4.32 8.22 17.75
N GLU A 257 -3.19 7.55 17.53
CA GLU A 257 -2.10 7.44 18.51
C GLU A 257 -1.51 8.83 18.84
N VAL A 258 -1.34 9.70 17.84
CA VAL A 258 -0.93 11.09 18.05
C VAL A 258 -1.91 11.81 18.95
N GLN A 259 -3.21 11.77 18.65
CA GLN A 259 -4.24 12.43 19.46
C GLN A 259 -4.26 11.89 20.90
N GLN A 260 -4.14 10.57 21.05
CA GLN A 260 -4.11 9.93 22.37
C GLN A 260 -2.91 10.38 23.19
N PHE A 261 -1.71 10.44 22.56
CA PHE A 261 -0.50 10.93 23.23
C PHE A 261 -0.69 12.34 23.79
N TYR A 262 -1.16 13.30 22.97
CA TYR A 262 -1.34 14.69 23.43
C TYR A 262 -2.39 14.79 24.54
N LYS A 263 -3.46 14.02 24.44
CA LYS A 263 -4.51 13.95 25.46
C LYS A 263 -3.97 13.41 26.81
N GLU A 264 -3.20 12.33 26.77
CA GLU A 264 -2.60 11.73 27.98
C GLU A 264 -1.59 12.65 28.65
N GLN A 265 -0.87 13.44 27.86
CA GLN A 265 0.08 14.44 28.35
C GLN A 265 -0.59 15.74 28.81
N GLY A 266 -1.91 15.88 28.66
CA GLY A 266 -2.63 17.12 28.95
C GLY A 266 -2.15 18.30 28.10
N ARG A 267 -1.66 18.05 26.87
CA ARG A 267 -1.12 19.05 25.95
C ARG A 267 -2.07 19.30 24.80
N MET A 268 -1.98 20.49 24.23
CA MET A 268 -2.67 20.80 22.96
C MET A 268 -1.99 20.04 21.80
N LEU A 269 -2.81 19.53 20.90
CA LEU A 269 -2.31 18.92 19.65
C LEU A 269 -1.61 19.97 18.80
N THR A 270 -0.35 19.69 18.40
CA THR A 270 0.48 20.62 17.63
C THR A 270 0.92 20.06 16.27
N GLU A 271 0.43 18.90 15.91
CA GLU A 271 0.65 18.26 14.61
C GLU A 271 -0.68 17.70 14.09
N HIS A 272 -1.00 17.95 12.82
CA HIS A 272 -2.24 17.54 12.19
C HIS A 272 -1.92 16.91 10.84
N ALA A 273 -1.90 15.59 10.81
CA ALA A 273 -1.58 14.86 9.60
C ALA A 273 -2.68 15.03 8.53
N LEU A 274 -2.26 15.05 7.27
CA LEU A 274 -3.13 15.13 6.10
C LEU A 274 -2.80 14.04 5.10
N LEU A 275 -3.82 13.62 4.34
CA LEU A 275 -3.71 12.68 3.23
C LEU A 275 -4.35 13.28 1.98
N ASP A 276 -3.64 13.21 0.85
CA ASP A 276 -4.13 13.53 -0.50
C ASP A 276 -3.82 12.34 -1.42
N ASP A 277 -4.84 11.72 -1.98
CA ASP A 277 -4.68 10.63 -2.94
C ASP A 277 -5.56 10.79 -4.20
N ASN A 278 -6.33 11.86 -4.27
CA ASN A 278 -7.13 12.23 -5.42
C ASN A 278 -6.39 13.19 -6.38
N GLY A 279 -5.27 13.77 -5.94
CA GLY A 279 -4.41 14.63 -6.74
C GLY A 279 -4.92 16.07 -6.88
N ASP A 280 -5.73 16.56 -5.95
CA ASP A 280 -6.26 17.94 -5.98
C ASP A 280 -5.45 18.94 -5.15
N GLY A 281 -4.45 18.47 -4.40
CA GLY A 281 -3.57 19.29 -3.56
C GLY A 281 -4.20 19.75 -2.25
N LEU A 282 -5.37 19.23 -1.91
CA LEU A 282 -6.13 19.57 -0.71
C LEU A 282 -6.19 18.33 0.19
N GLY A 283 -5.44 18.34 1.27
CA GLY A 283 -5.36 17.19 2.15
C GLY A 283 -6.61 16.99 3.00
N THR A 284 -6.98 15.74 3.19
CA THR A 284 -8.07 15.30 4.05
C THR A 284 -7.53 14.87 5.42
N PRO A 285 -8.00 15.49 6.52
CA PRO A 285 -7.59 15.13 7.86
C PRO A 285 -8.29 13.86 8.37
N PRO A 286 -7.70 13.11 9.35
CA PRO A 286 -8.21 11.83 9.80
C PRO A 286 -9.63 11.87 10.39
N GLU A 287 -10.05 12.98 10.99
CA GLU A 287 -11.39 13.15 11.56
C GLU A 287 -12.50 13.24 10.51
N TRP A 288 -12.16 13.32 9.23
CA TRP A 288 -13.14 13.27 8.14
C TRP A 288 -13.44 11.85 7.67
N PHE A 289 -12.80 10.86 8.27
CA PHE A 289 -13.06 9.45 7.99
C PHE A 289 -14.00 8.81 9.02
N ARG A 290 -14.82 7.86 8.56
CA ARG A 290 -15.58 6.93 9.39
C ARG A 290 -15.23 5.51 8.95
N GLY A 291 -14.49 4.78 9.79
CA GLY A 291 -13.77 3.60 9.34
C GLY A 291 -12.80 4.00 8.22
N THR A 292 -12.70 3.23 7.17
CA THR A 292 -11.85 3.49 6.00
C THR A 292 -12.48 4.43 4.96
N ARG A 293 -13.61 5.09 5.28
CA ARG A 293 -14.35 5.90 4.31
C ARG A 293 -14.35 7.38 4.69
N ALA A 294 -13.90 8.25 3.78
CA ALA A 294 -14.07 9.68 3.91
C ALA A 294 -15.56 10.08 3.76
N VAL A 295 -16.04 10.92 4.68
CA VAL A 295 -17.41 11.44 4.71
C VAL A 295 -17.51 12.91 4.31
N LYS A 296 -16.35 13.55 4.06
CA LYS A 296 -16.23 14.95 3.59
C LYS A 296 -15.14 15.02 2.54
N SER A 297 -15.26 15.96 1.60
CA SER A 297 -14.20 16.34 0.67
C SER A 297 -13.70 17.74 0.98
N ALA A 298 -12.45 18.06 0.63
CA ALA A 298 -11.84 19.36 0.86
C ALA A 298 -12.46 20.48 0.01
N ALA A 299 -13.06 20.13 -1.14
CA ALA A 299 -13.76 21.07 -2.00
C ALA A 299 -15.03 20.45 -2.56
N ASN A 300 -16.06 21.29 -2.77
CA ASN A 300 -17.34 20.85 -3.33
C ASN A 300 -17.14 20.24 -4.73
N GLY A 301 -17.75 19.08 -4.96
CA GLY A 301 -17.71 18.38 -6.26
C GLY A 301 -16.40 17.69 -6.60
N LYS A 302 -15.41 17.69 -5.70
CA LYS A 302 -14.19 16.88 -5.84
C LYS A 302 -14.39 15.48 -5.28
N SER A 303 -13.63 14.52 -5.81
CA SER A 303 -13.58 13.18 -5.25
C SER A 303 -13.05 13.24 -3.81
N VAL A 304 -13.51 12.32 -2.98
CA VAL A 304 -12.96 12.18 -1.62
C VAL A 304 -11.62 11.45 -1.65
N ASP A 305 -10.73 11.78 -0.72
CA ASP A 305 -9.49 11.03 -0.48
C ASP A 305 -9.75 9.72 0.24
N GLY A 306 -8.74 8.86 0.24
CA GLY A 306 -8.67 7.63 0.99
C GLY A 306 -8.88 6.37 0.15
N ILE A 307 -9.38 6.47 -1.06
CA ILE A 307 -9.68 5.29 -1.89
C ILE A 307 -8.37 4.64 -2.38
N ARG A 308 -7.47 5.44 -2.93
CA ARG A 308 -6.17 4.93 -3.40
C ARG A 308 -5.29 4.52 -2.23
N ALA A 309 -5.27 5.29 -1.16
CA ALA A 309 -4.51 4.94 0.05
C ALA A 309 -5.02 3.63 0.70
N HIS A 310 -6.30 3.30 0.55
CA HIS A 310 -6.87 2.03 0.97
C HIS A 310 -6.46 0.85 0.07
N GLN A 311 -6.11 1.10 -1.19
CA GLN A 311 -5.64 0.11 -2.17
C GLN A 311 -4.12 -0.11 -2.13
N VAL A 312 -3.40 0.64 -1.28
CA VAL A 312 -1.93 0.61 -1.18
C VAL A 312 -1.50 -0.09 0.09
N PHE A 313 -0.70 -1.16 -0.07
CA PHE A 313 -0.20 -2.00 1.04
C PHE A 313 1.33 -2.08 0.98
N LEU A 314 2.02 -1.65 2.03
CA LEU A 314 3.46 -1.89 2.12
C LEU A 314 3.74 -3.39 2.30
N VAL A 315 2.96 -4.04 3.16
CA VAL A 315 3.02 -5.48 3.43
C VAL A 315 1.71 -6.11 2.95
N PRO A 316 1.63 -6.58 1.69
CA PRO A 316 0.43 -7.23 1.18
C PRO A 316 0.11 -8.51 1.94
N GLY A 317 -1.17 -8.76 2.19
CA GLY A 317 -1.69 -10.01 2.75
C GLY A 317 -1.48 -11.21 1.83
N GLU A 318 -1.75 -12.39 2.33
CA GLU A 318 -1.55 -13.63 1.55
C GLU A 318 -2.46 -13.66 0.31
N GLN A 319 -3.72 -13.29 0.46
CA GLN A 319 -4.68 -13.23 -0.65
C GLN A 319 -4.26 -12.21 -1.72
N GLU A 320 -3.80 -11.04 -1.30
CA GLU A 320 -3.33 -9.98 -2.20
C GLU A 320 -2.12 -10.42 -3.02
N ARG A 321 -1.20 -11.19 -2.43
CA ARG A 321 -0.02 -11.73 -3.14
C ARG A 321 -0.38 -12.75 -4.21
N GLN A 322 -1.50 -13.44 -4.06
CA GLN A 322 -1.96 -14.46 -5.01
C GLN A 322 -2.67 -13.85 -6.22
N LEU A 323 -3.11 -12.58 -6.13
CA LEU A 323 -3.74 -11.89 -7.25
C LEU A 323 -2.71 -11.52 -8.32
N SER A 324 -3.07 -11.69 -9.60
CA SER A 324 -2.27 -11.13 -10.69
C SER A 324 -2.34 -9.61 -10.71
N ALA A 325 -1.38 -8.96 -11.36
CA ALA A 325 -1.36 -7.50 -11.47
C ALA A 325 -2.61 -6.97 -12.20
N GLU A 326 -3.09 -7.71 -13.20
CA GLU A 326 -4.28 -7.38 -13.98
C GLU A 326 -5.54 -7.44 -13.13
N VAL A 327 -5.69 -8.50 -12.29
CA VAL A 327 -6.84 -8.65 -11.40
C VAL A 327 -6.85 -7.54 -10.35
N ARG A 328 -5.69 -7.22 -9.77
CA ARG A 328 -5.57 -6.10 -8.82
C ARG A 328 -5.96 -4.77 -9.46
N SER A 329 -5.42 -4.47 -10.65
CA SER A 329 -5.76 -3.23 -11.37
C SER A 329 -7.25 -3.13 -11.67
N SER A 330 -7.87 -4.24 -12.14
CA SER A 330 -9.30 -4.26 -12.44
C SER A 330 -10.17 -4.09 -11.19
N ARG A 331 -9.79 -4.73 -10.08
CA ARG A 331 -10.45 -4.53 -8.78
C ARG A 331 -10.37 -3.08 -8.34
N ASP A 332 -9.18 -2.51 -8.35
CA ASP A 332 -8.93 -1.14 -7.90
C ASP A 332 -9.74 -0.12 -8.73
N GLU A 333 -9.84 -0.33 -10.04
CA GLU A 333 -10.68 0.50 -10.92
C GLU A 333 -12.17 0.36 -10.58
N LEU A 334 -12.66 -0.86 -10.31
CA LEU A 334 -14.06 -1.08 -9.94
C LEU A 334 -14.40 -0.45 -8.57
N GLU A 335 -13.50 -0.55 -7.60
CA GLU A 335 -13.65 0.11 -6.31
C GLU A 335 -13.70 1.64 -6.44
N GLN A 336 -12.87 2.24 -7.31
CA GLN A 336 -12.92 3.67 -7.61
C GLN A 336 -14.26 4.05 -8.27
N LYS A 337 -14.75 3.26 -9.24
CA LYS A 337 -16.07 3.45 -9.85
C LYS A 337 -17.20 3.33 -8.81
N LEU A 338 -17.13 2.35 -7.92
CA LEU A 338 -18.09 2.16 -6.84
C LEU A 338 -18.11 3.36 -5.90
N SER A 339 -16.96 3.88 -5.54
CA SER A 339 -16.86 5.08 -4.69
C SER A 339 -17.44 6.30 -5.38
N ALA A 340 -17.10 6.52 -6.65
CA ALA A 340 -17.66 7.64 -7.44
C ALA A 340 -19.20 7.54 -7.58
N LEU A 341 -19.73 6.32 -7.78
CA LEU A 341 -21.17 6.09 -7.82
C LEU A 341 -21.84 6.41 -6.47
N ARG A 342 -21.23 6.02 -5.36
CA ARG A 342 -21.74 6.32 -4.01
C ARG A 342 -21.84 7.82 -3.73
N LEU A 343 -20.91 8.63 -4.22
CA LEU A 343 -20.96 10.08 -4.09
C LEU A 343 -22.17 10.69 -4.82
N LYS A 344 -22.52 10.11 -5.98
CA LYS A 344 -23.64 10.58 -6.81
C LYS A 344 -25.01 10.04 -6.38
N LYS A 345 -25.09 9.23 -5.32
CA LYS A 345 -26.35 8.58 -4.90
C LYS A 345 -27.53 9.53 -4.72
N LYS A 346 -27.27 10.76 -4.29
CA LYS A 346 -28.32 11.78 -4.08
C LYS A 346 -28.70 12.57 -5.36
N GLU A 347 -27.90 12.43 -6.42
CA GLU A 347 -28.02 13.21 -7.65
C GLU A 347 -28.72 12.43 -8.77
N ILE A 348 -28.78 11.10 -8.65
CA ILE A 348 -29.37 10.21 -9.65
C ILE A 348 -30.59 9.50 -9.06
N LYS A 349 -31.49 9.04 -9.94
CA LYS A 349 -32.66 8.26 -9.53
C LYS A 349 -32.26 6.95 -8.85
N GLU A 350 -33.08 6.50 -7.92
CA GLU A 350 -32.78 5.31 -7.12
C GLU A 350 -32.62 4.04 -7.97
N ASP A 351 -33.51 3.84 -8.94
CA ASP A 351 -33.45 2.70 -9.87
C ASP A 351 -32.16 2.73 -10.71
N ASP A 352 -31.78 3.89 -11.22
CA ASP A 352 -30.55 4.07 -12.00
C ASP A 352 -29.29 3.86 -11.14
N TYR A 353 -29.35 4.23 -9.85
CA TYR A 353 -28.28 3.97 -8.91
C TYR A 353 -28.08 2.49 -8.68
N PHE A 354 -29.16 1.75 -8.39
CA PHE A 354 -29.07 0.32 -8.14
C PHE A 354 -28.69 -0.48 -9.38
N ALA A 355 -29.17 -0.09 -10.56
CA ALA A 355 -28.76 -0.72 -11.81
C ALA A 355 -27.24 -0.56 -12.07
N GLN A 356 -26.68 0.64 -11.87
CA GLN A 356 -25.24 0.85 -12.00
C GLN A 356 -24.44 0.11 -10.91
N LEU A 357 -24.96 0.08 -9.67
CA LEU A 357 -24.34 -0.66 -8.57
C LEU A 357 -24.25 -2.15 -8.86
N GLU A 358 -25.34 -2.74 -9.37
CA GLU A 358 -25.42 -4.16 -9.73
C GLU A 358 -24.36 -4.52 -10.78
N VAL A 359 -24.22 -3.71 -11.83
CA VAL A 359 -23.20 -3.93 -12.87
C VAL A 359 -21.79 -3.96 -12.26
N ILE A 360 -21.44 -2.98 -11.43
CA ILE A 360 -20.10 -2.92 -10.79
C ILE A 360 -19.88 -4.16 -9.90
N LEU A 361 -20.86 -4.54 -9.09
CA LEU A 361 -20.75 -5.67 -8.17
C LEU A 361 -20.63 -7.00 -8.92
N LEU A 362 -21.36 -7.18 -10.03
CA LEU A 362 -21.25 -8.36 -10.88
C LEU A 362 -19.88 -8.43 -11.57
N GLU A 363 -19.33 -7.29 -12.03
CA GLU A 363 -17.97 -7.24 -12.58
C GLU A 363 -16.92 -7.60 -11.51
N MET A 364 -17.08 -7.10 -10.29
CA MET A 364 -16.20 -7.46 -9.17
C MET A 364 -16.28 -8.95 -8.84
N ALA A 365 -17.48 -9.53 -8.79
CA ALA A 365 -17.66 -10.97 -8.53
C ALA A 365 -16.95 -11.84 -9.57
N LYS A 366 -17.05 -11.50 -10.87
CA LYS A 366 -16.37 -12.22 -11.95
C LYS A 366 -14.85 -12.26 -11.83
N LEU A 367 -14.22 -11.25 -11.19
CA LEU A 367 -12.77 -11.26 -10.98
C LEU A 367 -12.32 -12.39 -10.04
N TYR A 368 -13.21 -12.89 -9.19
CA TYR A 368 -12.91 -13.93 -8.21
C TYR A 368 -13.46 -15.32 -8.59
N ASP A 369 -14.43 -15.39 -9.53
CA ASP A 369 -15.03 -16.66 -10.01
C ASP A 369 -14.10 -17.45 -10.95
N GLY A 370 -13.05 -16.85 -11.46
CA GLY A 370 -12.08 -17.47 -12.38
C GLY A 370 -10.89 -18.17 -11.71
N LYS A 371 -10.96 -18.42 -10.37
CA LYS A 371 -9.90 -19.07 -9.60
C LYS A 371 -10.19 -20.53 -9.33
#